data_f6387be958cf6258163f6ceaf20cf83d
#
_entry.id   f6387be958cf6258163f6ceaf20cf83d
#
_cell.length_a   1.000
_cell.length_b   1.000
_cell.length_c   1.000
_cell.angle_alpha   90.00
_cell.angle_beta   90.00
_cell.angle_gamma   90.00
#
_symmetry.space_group_name_H-M   'P 1'
#
loop_
_entity.id
_entity.type
_entity.pdbx_description
1 polymer ?
#
loop_
_entity_poly.entity_id
_entity_poly.type
_entity_poly.pdbx_seq_one_letter_code
_entity_poly.pdbx_strand_id
1 'polypeptide(L)'
;SLRDHLGFDKNVIVQATCHGADNRALLDALALSQGRARGVVTVKRSIRDEELQAMHDAGVRGVRFNFVKRLVDFTPKDELRAIASRIKHWGWHVVIYFEAVDLPELWDFFTALPTTVVVDHMGRPDVSQPIDGPEFGLFMRFMHEHDNVWSKVSCPERLSVSGPPALHGEPHPYRDVMPFARQVVETFPDRVLWGTDWPHPNLKNHMPDDGLLVDFIPQIAVTQTLQQRLLVTNPTRLYWPELHSLERPHGA
;
A
#
# COMPACT_ATOMS: atom_id res chain seq x y z
N SER A 1 -16.41 2.12 13.29
CA SER A 1 -15.37 1.34 12.56
C SER A 1 -13.98 1.66 13.12
N LEU A 2 -12.97 0.85 12.80
CA LEU A 2 -11.58 1.14 13.18
C LEU A 2 -11.15 2.51 12.67
N ARG A 3 -11.47 2.85 11.42
CA ARG A 3 -11.23 4.16 10.83
C ARG A 3 -11.69 5.31 11.74
N ASP A 4 -12.94 5.26 12.19
CA ASP A 4 -13.52 6.33 13.03
C ASP A 4 -12.86 6.36 14.42
N HIS A 5 -12.50 5.18 14.96
CA HIS A 5 -11.80 5.06 16.25
C HIS A 5 -10.40 5.68 16.20
N LEU A 6 -9.68 5.49 15.09
CA LEU A 6 -8.34 6.07 14.89
C LEU A 6 -8.37 7.53 14.40
N GLY A 7 -9.56 8.13 14.18
CA GLY A 7 -9.70 9.52 13.78
C GLY A 7 -9.47 9.80 12.28
N PHE A 8 -9.58 8.79 11.41
CA PHE A 8 -9.47 8.99 9.97
C PHE A 8 -10.83 9.23 9.31
N ASP A 9 -10.90 10.14 8.36
CA ASP A 9 -12.11 10.41 7.58
C ASP A 9 -12.37 9.36 6.51
N LYS A 10 -11.32 8.82 5.91
CA LYS A 10 -11.35 7.90 4.77
C LYS A 10 -10.42 6.71 4.98
N ASN A 11 -10.70 5.63 4.27
CA ASN A 11 -9.82 4.46 4.28
C ASN A 11 -9.82 3.74 2.92
N VAL A 12 -8.82 2.89 2.72
CA VAL A 12 -8.73 1.99 1.57
C VAL A 12 -8.81 0.56 2.08
N ILE A 13 -9.69 -0.23 1.47
CA ILE A 13 -9.86 -1.65 1.77
C ILE A 13 -9.14 -2.43 0.68
N VAL A 14 -8.16 -3.23 1.09
CA VAL A 14 -7.37 -4.07 0.18
C VAL A 14 -7.83 -5.52 0.34
N GLN A 15 -8.12 -6.18 -0.77
CA GLN A 15 -8.54 -7.58 -0.79
C GLN A 15 -7.53 -8.48 -0.08
N ALA A 16 -8.00 -9.24 0.88
CA ALA A 16 -7.18 -10.21 1.57
C ALA A 16 -6.91 -11.44 0.67
N THR A 17 -5.68 -11.95 0.70
CA THR A 17 -5.27 -13.10 -0.13
C THR A 17 -6.15 -14.33 0.09
N CYS A 18 -6.63 -14.56 1.31
CA CYS A 18 -7.50 -15.70 1.64
C CYS A 18 -8.87 -15.67 0.95
N HIS A 19 -9.32 -14.51 0.47
CA HIS A 19 -10.58 -14.38 -0.28
C HIS A 19 -10.38 -14.58 -1.79
N GLY A 20 -9.12 -14.65 -2.26
CA GLY A 20 -8.83 -14.77 -3.69
C GLY A 20 -9.54 -13.68 -4.51
N ALA A 21 -10.20 -14.06 -5.59
CA ALA A 21 -10.97 -13.15 -6.44
C ALA A 21 -12.44 -12.99 -6.03
N ASP A 22 -12.84 -13.45 -4.84
CA ASP A 22 -14.17 -13.18 -4.29
C ASP A 22 -14.17 -11.84 -3.55
N ASN A 23 -14.54 -10.77 -4.23
CA ASN A 23 -14.52 -9.41 -3.73
C ASN A 23 -15.83 -8.98 -3.03
N ARG A 24 -16.80 -9.88 -2.81
CA ARG A 24 -18.13 -9.53 -2.27
C ARG A 24 -18.05 -8.80 -0.94
N ALA A 25 -17.24 -9.27 0.01
CA ALA A 25 -17.09 -8.63 1.31
C ALA A 25 -16.50 -7.21 1.22
N LEU A 26 -15.53 -7.01 0.31
CA LEU A 26 -14.95 -5.70 0.04
C LEU A 26 -15.99 -4.76 -0.58
N LEU A 27 -16.72 -5.21 -1.59
CA LEU A 27 -17.74 -4.40 -2.28
C LEU A 27 -18.89 -4.03 -1.33
N ASP A 28 -19.31 -4.95 -0.46
CA ASP A 28 -20.31 -4.67 0.58
C ASP A 28 -19.82 -3.59 1.56
N ALA A 29 -18.55 -3.69 2.00
CA ALA A 29 -17.96 -2.67 2.85
C ALA A 29 -17.84 -1.30 2.16
N LEU A 30 -17.58 -1.25 0.85
CA LEU A 30 -17.59 -0.01 0.07
C LEU A 30 -19.00 0.60 0.03
N ALA A 31 -20.03 -0.20 -0.23
CA ALA A 31 -21.42 0.25 -0.24
C ALA A 31 -21.83 0.86 1.11
N LEU A 32 -21.46 0.22 2.21
CA LEU A 32 -21.74 0.70 3.57
C LEU A 32 -20.94 1.95 3.96
N SER A 33 -19.85 2.25 3.26
CA SER A 33 -18.93 3.35 3.60
C SER A 33 -19.45 4.73 3.24
N GLN A 34 -20.50 4.84 2.43
CA GLN A 34 -21.04 6.10 1.93
C GLN A 34 -19.99 6.97 1.22
N GLY A 35 -19.14 6.35 0.41
CA GLY A 35 -18.06 7.03 -0.33
C GLY A 35 -16.80 7.33 0.46
N ARG A 36 -16.76 7.01 1.76
CA ARG A 36 -15.59 7.21 2.64
C ARG A 36 -14.53 6.12 2.51
N ALA A 37 -14.79 5.07 1.73
CA ALA A 37 -13.81 4.04 1.42
C ALA A 37 -13.56 3.90 -0.08
N ARG A 38 -12.37 3.42 -0.43
CA ARG A 38 -12.00 2.94 -1.77
C ARG A 38 -11.47 1.52 -1.67
N GLY A 39 -11.51 0.80 -2.80
CA GLY A 39 -11.15 -0.61 -2.85
C GLY A 39 -9.96 -0.90 -3.75
N VAL A 40 -9.19 -1.92 -3.34
CA VAL A 40 -8.19 -2.60 -4.17
C VAL A 40 -8.57 -4.07 -4.19
N VAL A 41 -8.96 -4.58 -5.35
CA VAL A 41 -9.51 -5.92 -5.55
C VAL A 41 -8.50 -6.91 -6.11
N THR A 42 -8.84 -8.18 -6.10
CA THR A 42 -8.16 -9.22 -6.89
C THR A 42 -9.12 -9.71 -7.95
N VAL A 43 -8.70 -9.73 -9.21
CA VAL A 43 -9.54 -10.15 -10.33
C VAL A 43 -8.84 -11.21 -11.17
N LYS A 44 -9.62 -12.03 -11.87
CA LYS A 44 -9.13 -12.98 -12.87
C LYS A 44 -9.11 -12.32 -14.24
N ARG A 45 -8.27 -12.83 -15.16
CA ARG A 45 -8.24 -12.39 -16.56
C ARG A 45 -9.61 -12.48 -17.25
N SER A 46 -10.43 -13.45 -16.83
CA SER A 46 -11.77 -13.69 -17.39
C SER A 46 -12.85 -12.71 -16.92
N ILE A 47 -12.53 -11.75 -16.02
CA ILE A 47 -13.50 -10.74 -15.57
C ILE A 47 -14.01 -9.94 -16.76
N ARG A 48 -15.31 -9.64 -16.80
CA ARG A 48 -15.92 -8.84 -17.86
C ARG A 48 -15.75 -7.36 -17.62
N ASP A 49 -15.79 -6.55 -18.68
CA ASP A 49 -15.64 -5.09 -18.58
C ASP A 49 -16.80 -4.45 -17.83
N GLU A 50 -18.01 -5.01 -17.94
CA GLU A 50 -19.18 -4.56 -17.17
C GLU A 50 -18.98 -4.76 -15.67
N GLU A 51 -18.31 -5.83 -15.26
CA GLU A 51 -17.98 -6.09 -13.86
C GLU A 51 -16.90 -5.13 -13.36
N LEU A 52 -15.89 -4.83 -14.18
CA LEU A 52 -14.87 -3.81 -13.85
C LEU A 52 -15.49 -2.43 -13.74
N GLN A 53 -16.44 -2.07 -14.63
CA GLN A 53 -17.18 -0.81 -14.56
C GLN A 53 -18.00 -0.73 -13.27
N ALA A 54 -18.76 -1.77 -12.94
CA ALA A 54 -19.53 -1.81 -11.71
C ALA A 54 -18.66 -1.68 -10.45
N MET A 55 -17.48 -2.30 -10.45
CA MET A 55 -16.49 -2.14 -9.36
C MET A 55 -15.95 -0.71 -9.30
N HIS A 56 -15.67 -0.08 -10.45
CA HIS A 56 -15.23 1.31 -10.51
C HIS A 56 -16.26 2.25 -9.90
N ASP A 57 -17.52 2.08 -10.27
CA ASP A 57 -18.65 2.88 -9.77
C ASP A 57 -18.86 2.67 -8.26
N ALA A 58 -18.58 1.45 -7.76
CA ALA A 58 -18.61 1.13 -6.34
C ALA A 58 -17.42 1.74 -5.55
N GLY A 59 -16.40 2.28 -6.22
CA GLY A 59 -15.27 2.92 -5.57
C GLY A 59 -13.95 2.13 -5.59
N VAL A 60 -13.85 1.07 -6.40
CA VAL A 60 -12.57 0.38 -6.63
C VAL A 60 -11.63 1.26 -7.45
N ARG A 61 -10.34 1.27 -7.09
CA ARG A 61 -9.30 2.09 -7.73
C ARG A 61 -8.02 1.34 -8.03
N GLY A 62 -7.98 0.03 -7.77
CA GLY A 62 -6.80 -0.77 -8.07
C GLY A 62 -7.02 -2.26 -7.98
N VAL A 63 -6.01 -2.99 -8.42
CA VAL A 63 -5.90 -4.46 -8.26
C VAL A 63 -4.64 -4.80 -7.49
N ARG A 64 -4.64 -5.94 -6.80
CA ARG A 64 -3.47 -6.44 -6.07
C ARG A 64 -2.93 -7.69 -6.73
N PHE A 65 -1.60 -7.70 -6.96
CA PHE A 65 -0.83 -8.87 -7.39
C PHE A 65 0.07 -9.34 -6.25
N ASN A 66 0.01 -10.63 -5.94
CA ASN A 66 0.77 -11.22 -4.85
C ASN A 66 1.88 -12.11 -5.40
N PHE A 67 3.14 -11.78 -5.04
CA PHE A 67 4.34 -12.53 -5.43
C PHE A 67 5.03 -13.19 -4.24
N VAL A 68 4.44 -13.09 -3.05
CA VAL A 68 4.99 -13.75 -1.84
C VAL A 68 4.81 -15.25 -1.98
N LYS A 69 5.90 -15.98 -2.22
CA LYS A 69 5.93 -17.41 -2.59
C LYS A 69 5.22 -18.33 -1.59
N ARG A 70 5.22 -17.99 -0.31
CA ARG A 70 4.50 -18.75 0.74
C ARG A 70 2.98 -18.54 0.74
N LEU A 71 2.50 -17.50 0.06
CA LEU A 71 1.07 -17.17 -0.06
C LEU A 71 0.62 -17.53 -1.48
N VAL A 72 0.43 -18.78 -1.72
CA VAL A 72 0.17 -19.41 -3.02
C VAL A 72 -0.78 -18.59 -3.92
N ASP A 73 -0.21 -17.80 -4.82
CA ASP A 73 -0.89 -17.24 -5.97
C ASP A 73 -0.03 -17.52 -7.20
N PHE A 74 -0.48 -18.44 -8.05
CA PHE A 74 0.25 -18.88 -9.23
C PHE A 74 -0.28 -18.25 -10.52
N THR A 75 -0.93 -17.09 -10.42
CA THR A 75 -1.40 -16.41 -11.64
C THR A 75 -0.21 -16.10 -12.55
N PRO A 76 -0.22 -16.59 -13.80
CA PRO A 76 0.88 -16.35 -14.74
C PRO A 76 1.12 -14.86 -14.99
N LYS A 77 2.38 -14.47 -15.17
CA LYS A 77 2.75 -13.05 -15.39
C LYS A 77 2.10 -12.43 -16.63
N ASP A 78 1.84 -13.20 -17.67
CA ASP A 78 1.12 -12.74 -18.87
C ASP A 78 -0.36 -12.43 -18.60
N GLU A 79 -1.02 -13.18 -17.72
CA GLU A 79 -2.37 -12.88 -17.27
C GLU A 79 -2.39 -11.59 -16.42
N LEU A 80 -1.42 -11.42 -15.52
CA LEU A 80 -1.29 -10.20 -14.72
C LEU A 80 -1.05 -8.97 -15.60
N ARG A 81 -0.22 -9.08 -16.65
CA ARG A 81 -0.02 -8.01 -17.65
C ARG A 81 -1.31 -7.67 -18.38
N ALA A 82 -2.08 -8.69 -18.79
CA ALA A 82 -3.36 -8.49 -19.45
C ALA A 82 -4.36 -7.76 -18.54
N ILE A 83 -4.43 -8.12 -17.26
CA ILE A 83 -5.25 -7.42 -16.25
C ILE A 83 -4.77 -5.97 -16.11
N ALA A 84 -3.48 -5.72 -15.92
CA ALA A 84 -2.92 -4.38 -15.77
C ALA A 84 -3.21 -3.48 -16.99
N SER A 85 -3.14 -4.03 -18.20
CA SER A 85 -3.46 -3.31 -19.43
C SER A 85 -4.93 -2.92 -19.50
N ARG A 86 -5.83 -3.79 -19.06
CA ARG A 86 -7.27 -3.52 -19.05
C ARG A 86 -7.66 -2.47 -18.02
N ILE A 87 -7.20 -2.59 -16.78
CA ILE A 87 -7.57 -1.69 -15.69
C ILE A 87 -7.04 -0.26 -15.87
N LYS A 88 -6.03 -0.08 -16.71
CA LYS A 88 -5.50 1.24 -17.10
C LYS A 88 -6.61 2.15 -17.65
N HIS A 89 -7.59 1.59 -18.36
CA HIS A 89 -8.71 2.35 -18.91
C HIS A 89 -9.51 3.10 -17.82
N TRP A 90 -9.67 2.52 -16.64
CA TRP A 90 -10.33 3.13 -15.48
C TRP A 90 -9.40 3.98 -14.61
N GLY A 91 -8.14 4.17 -15.01
CA GLY A 91 -7.16 4.88 -14.19
C GLY A 91 -6.77 4.13 -12.91
N TRP A 92 -7.01 2.82 -12.83
CA TRP A 92 -6.64 2.04 -11.66
C TRP A 92 -5.15 1.76 -11.62
N HIS A 93 -4.63 1.60 -10.40
CA HIS A 93 -3.26 1.21 -10.14
C HIS A 93 -3.12 -0.28 -9.81
N VAL A 94 -1.90 -0.78 -9.85
CA VAL A 94 -1.54 -2.13 -9.42
C VAL A 94 -0.82 -2.04 -8.07
N VAL A 95 -1.32 -2.73 -7.05
CA VAL A 95 -0.59 -2.97 -5.81
C VAL A 95 0.21 -4.26 -5.96
N ILE A 96 1.51 -4.22 -5.68
CA ILE A 96 2.39 -5.38 -5.72
C ILE A 96 2.89 -5.73 -4.31
N TYR A 97 2.79 -7.02 -3.97
CA TYR A 97 3.26 -7.56 -2.71
C TYR A 97 4.30 -8.65 -2.96
N PHE A 98 5.52 -8.42 -2.53
CA PHE A 98 6.66 -9.31 -2.74
C PHE A 98 7.63 -9.26 -1.56
N GLU A 99 8.61 -10.14 -1.52
CA GLU A 99 9.71 -10.12 -0.55
C GLU A 99 10.95 -9.49 -1.20
N ALA A 100 11.69 -8.67 -0.46
CA ALA A 100 12.78 -7.84 -0.98
C ALA A 100 13.80 -8.64 -1.82
N VAL A 101 14.09 -9.86 -1.40
CA VAL A 101 15.01 -10.77 -2.11
C VAL A 101 14.55 -11.14 -3.52
N ASP A 102 13.25 -11.02 -3.82
CA ASP A 102 12.67 -11.36 -5.12
C ASP A 102 12.64 -10.16 -6.09
N LEU A 103 12.94 -8.95 -5.64
CA LEU A 103 12.90 -7.75 -6.48
C LEU A 103 13.80 -7.85 -7.73
N PRO A 104 15.03 -8.39 -7.68
CA PRO A 104 15.85 -8.55 -8.89
C PRO A 104 15.19 -9.39 -9.98
N GLU A 105 14.53 -10.50 -9.59
CA GLU A 105 13.81 -11.39 -10.52
C GLU A 105 12.53 -10.75 -11.08
N LEU A 106 11.90 -9.86 -10.33
CA LEU A 106 10.62 -9.25 -10.64
C LEU A 106 10.76 -7.86 -11.29
N TRP A 107 11.95 -7.30 -11.34
CA TRP A 107 12.24 -5.94 -11.79
C TRP A 107 11.63 -5.65 -13.18
N ASP A 108 11.99 -6.43 -14.18
CA ASP A 108 11.52 -6.22 -15.55
C ASP A 108 10.00 -6.37 -15.70
N PHE A 109 9.40 -7.26 -14.88
CA PHE A 109 7.95 -7.40 -14.87
C PHE A 109 7.28 -6.17 -14.27
N PHE A 110 7.76 -5.68 -13.14
CA PHE A 110 7.17 -4.52 -12.46
C PHE A 110 7.32 -3.23 -13.25
N THR A 111 8.49 -3.01 -13.85
CA THR A 111 8.77 -1.81 -14.64
C THR A 111 8.01 -1.76 -15.97
N ALA A 112 7.58 -2.92 -16.49
CA ALA A 112 6.77 -3.02 -17.70
C ALA A 112 5.26 -2.85 -17.45
N LEU A 113 4.81 -2.71 -16.20
CA LEU A 113 3.39 -2.48 -15.91
C LEU A 113 2.93 -1.10 -16.39
N PRO A 114 1.81 -1.00 -17.14
CA PRO A 114 1.41 0.23 -17.82
C PRO A 114 0.62 1.21 -16.93
N THR A 115 0.67 1.04 -15.63
CA THR A 115 -0.11 1.78 -14.63
C THR A 115 0.80 2.35 -13.55
N THR A 116 0.24 3.14 -12.64
CA THR A 116 0.87 3.38 -11.34
C THR A 116 1.01 2.05 -10.60
N VAL A 117 2.17 1.83 -9.98
CA VAL A 117 2.51 0.63 -9.20
C VAL A 117 2.70 1.04 -7.75
N VAL A 118 1.97 0.42 -6.84
CA VAL A 118 2.07 0.69 -5.39
C VAL A 118 2.70 -0.52 -4.71
N VAL A 119 3.88 -0.33 -4.15
CA VAL A 119 4.60 -1.38 -3.42
C VAL A 119 4.05 -1.52 -2.01
N ASP A 120 3.60 -2.71 -1.63
CA ASP A 120 3.20 -3.01 -0.25
C ASP A 120 4.43 -3.01 0.68
N HIS A 121 4.31 -2.35 1.84
CA HIS A 121 5.21 -2.44 2.98
C HIS A 121 6.70 -2.20 2.63
N MET A 122 6.99 -1.20 1.77
CA MET A 122 8.36 -0.85 1.35
C MET A 122 9.13 -2.00 0.68
N GLY A 123 8.42 -2.96 0.05
CA GLY A 123 9.04 -4.15 -0.51
C GLY A 123 9.60 -5.12 0.53
N ARG A 124 9.17 -5.00 1.79
CA ARG A 124 9.56 -5.86 2.93
C ARG A 124 11.08 -5.92 3.16
N PRO A 125 11.74 -4.77 3.44
CA PRO A 125 13.16 -4.77 3.71
C PRO A 125 13.52 -5.62 4.93
N ASP A 126 14.68 -6.26 4.90
CA ASP A 126 15.29 -6.86 6.08
C ASP A 126 15.92 -5.77 6.95
N VAL A 127 15.18 -5.33 7.97
CA VAL A 127 15.63 -4.23 8.86
C VAL A 127 16.75 -4.63 9.82
N SER A 128 17.18 -5.89 9.83
CA SER A 128 18.41 -6.32 10.52
C SER A 128 19.69 -5.95 9.75
N GLN A 129 19.53 -5.63 8.46
CA GLN A 129 20.63 -5.19 7.60
C GLN A 129 20.84 -3.68 7.69
N PRO A 130 22.03 -3.17 7.34
CA PRO A 130 22.26 -1.73 7.25
C PRO A 130 21.31 -1.06 6.25
N ILE A 131 20.86 0.15 6.57
CA ILE A 131 19.97 0.94 5.73
C ILE A 131 20.57 1.31 4.36
N ASP A 132 21.88 1.39 4.28
CA ASP A 132 22.65 1.59 3.05
C ASP A 132 23.05 0.26 2.38
N GLY A 133 22.51 -0.85 2.87
CA GLY A 133 22.74 -2.18 2.32
C GLY A 133 22.17 -2.37 0.91
N PRO A 134 22.64 -3.39 0.17
CA PRO A 134 22.31 -3.57 -1.24
C PRO A 134 20.82 -3.87 -1.48
N GLU A 135 20.16 -4.57 -0.57
CA GLU A 135 18.77 -4.96 -0.73
C GLU A 135 17.83 -3.74 -0.68
N PHE A 136 17.92 -2.94 0.38
CA PHE A 136 17.12 -1.74 0.50
C PHE A 136 17.56 -0.66 -0.50
N GLY A 137 18.86 -0.58 -0.81
CA GLY A 137 19.39 0.27 -1.88
C GLY A 137 18.78 -0.06 -3.25
N LEU A 138 18.53 -1.34 -3.55
CA LEU A 138 17.85 -1.75 -4.78
C LEU A 138 16.39 -1.27 -4.81
N PHE A 139 15.67 -1.39 -3.70
CA PHE A 139 14.30 -0.86 -3.58
C PHE A 139 14.25 0.67 -3.77
N MET A 140 15.17 1.40 -3.12
CA MET A 140 15.27 2.85 -3.28
C MET A 140 15.57 3.26 -4.73
N ARG A 141 16.46 2.52 -5.41
CA ARG A 141 16.75 2.70 -6.83
C ARG A 141 15.53 2.41 -7.70
N PHE A 142 14.76 1.35 -7.40
CA PHE A 142 13.53 1.02 -8.09
C PHE A 142 12.52 2.18 -8.06
N MET A 143 12.34 2.78 -6.90
CA MET A 143 11.49 3.96 -6.78
C MET A 143 12.07 5.21 -7.45
N HIS A 144 13.41 5.36 -7.44
CA HIS A 144 14.07 6.54 -8.01
C HIS A 144 14.04 6.55 -9.55
N GLU A 145 14.24 5.39 -10.17
CA GLU A 145 14.28 5.24 -11.63
C GLU A 145 12.88 5.20 -12.26
N HIS A 146 11.81 5.01 -11.47
CA HIS A 146 10.44 4.83 -11.97
C HIS A 146 9.43 5.73 -11.24
N ASP A 147 9.08 6.85 -11.85
CA ASP A 147 8.18 7.86 -11.26
C ASP A 147 6.74 7.37 -11.04
N ASN A 148 6.33 6.31 -11.73
CA ASN A 148 5.04 5.65 -11.53
C ASN A 148 5.02 4.68 -10.34
N VAL A 149 6.15 4.46 -9.65
CA VAL A 149 6.24 3.58 -8.49
C VAL A 149 6.04 4.36 -7.20
N TRP A 150 5.10 3.90 -6.41
CA TRP A 150 4.73 4.40 -5.09
C TRP A 150 5.00 3.34 -4.03
N SER A 151 5.08 3.72 -2.77
CA SER A 151 5.25 2.78 -1.66
C SER A 151 4.29 3.06 -0.51
N LYS A 152 3.84 1.99 0.14
CA LYS A 152 3.20 2.07 1.46
C LYS A 152 4.28 1.94 2.54
N VAL A 153 4.36 2.93 3.42
CA VAL A 153 5.18 2.89 4.65
C VAL A 153 4.32 2.34 5.78
N SER A 154 4.05 1.05 5.71
CA SER A 154 3.11 0.31 6.55
C SER A 154 3.73 -0.99 7.06
N CYS A 155 3.05 -1.67 7.98
CA CYS A 155 3.42 -2.98 8.46
C CYS A 155 4.72 -3.05 9.29
N PRO A 156 5.05 -2.02 10.12
CA PRO A 156 6.28 -2.07 10.92
C PRO A 156 6.27 -3.26 11.88
N GLU A 157 5.10 -3.70 12.35
CA GLU A 157 4.92 -4.83 13.25
C GLU A 157 5.38 -6.18 12.67
N ARG A 158 5.44 -6.30 11.34
CA ARG A 158 5.93 -7.50 10.65
C ARG A 158 7.37 -7.41 10.22
N LEU A 159 7.86 -6.19 9.99
CA LEU A 159 9.22 -5.93 9.53
C LEU A 159 10.20 -5.91 10.70
N SER A 160 9.75 -5.43 11.87
CA SER A 160 10.58 -5.29 13.05
C SER A 160 11.11 -6.64 13.54
N VAL A 161 12.39 -6.70 13.82
CA VAL A 161 13.05 -7.80 14.52
C VAL A 161 13.17 -7.55 16.03
N SER A 162 13.09 -6.28 16.46
CA SER A 162 13.07 -5.90 17.88
C SER A 162 11.70 -6.06 18.53
N GLY A 163 10.64 -6.13 17.72
CA GLY A 163 9.26 -6.32 18.18
C GLY A 163 8.63 -5.09 18.85
N PRO A 164 7.47 -5.27 19.48
CA PRO A 164 6.85 -4.22 20.27
C PRO A 164 7.71 -3.87 21.49
N PRO A 165 7.54 -2.67 22.08
CA PRO A 165 8.29 -2.28 23.28
C PRO A 165 8.07 -3.32 24.39
N ALA A 166 9.13 -3.68 25.09
CA ALA A 166 9.00 -4.36 26.37
C ALA A 166 8.13 -3.48 27.28
N LEU A 167 7.29 -4.08 28.10
CA LEU A 167 6.20 -3.48 28.89
C LEU A 167 6.56 -2.26 29.78
N HIS A 168 7.81 -1.81 29.80
CA HIS A 168 8.26 -0.69 30.62
C HIS A 168 9.27 0.22 29.89
N GLY A 169 8.81 1.39 29.45
CA GLY A 169 9.67 2.56 29.27
C GLY A 169 10.25 2.82 27.88
N GLU A 170 10.00 2.00 26.88
CA GLU A 170 10.41 2.32 25.53
C GLU A 170 9.37 3.24 24.84
N PRO A 171 9.76 4.42 24.34
CA PRO A 171 8.79 5.43 23.89
C PRO A 171 8.07 5.07 22.59
N HIS A 172 8.63 4.21 21.74
CA HIS A 172 8.04 3.84 20.45
C HIS A 172 8.32 2.39 20.08
N PRO A 173 7.29 1.64 19.65
CA PRO A 173 7.48 0.30 19.08
C PRO A 173 8.19 0.38 17.73
N TYR A 174 8.82 -0.75 17.31
CA TYR A 174 9.33 -0.93 15.94
C TYR A 174 10.40 0.09 15.52
N ARG A 175 11.32 0.45 16.44
CA ARG A 175 12.38 1.45 16.21
C ARG A 175 13.32 1.10 15.08
N ASP A 176 13.58 -0.17 14.86
CA ASP A 176 14.43 -0.69 13.81
C ASP A 176 13.86 -0.45 12.41
N VAL A 177 12.54 -0.31 12.29
CA VAL A 177 11.86 0.02 11.03
C VAL A 177 11.85 1.53 10.73
N MET A 178 11.90 2.38 11.75
CA MET A 178 11.78 3.83 11.60
C MET A 178 12.76 4.45 10.59
N PRO A 179 14.07 4.13 10.60
CA PRO A 179 15.00 4.73 9.65
C PRO A 179 14.63 4.42 8.19
N PHE A 180 14.22 3.19 7.90
CA PHE A 180 13.82 2.76 6.57
C PHE A 180 12.57 3.51 6.08
N ALA A 181 11.52 3.54 6.91
CA ALA A 181 10.28 4.22 6.58
C ALA A 181 10.49 5.74 6.42
N ARG A 182 11.28 6.36 7.31
CA ARG A 182 11.62 7.78 7.23
C ARG A 182 12.37 8.10 5.94
N GLN A 183 13.37 7.31 5.56
CA GLN A 183 14.11 7.52 4.32
C GLN A 183 13.20 7.47 3.09
N VAL A 184 12.25 6.54 3.04
CA VAL A 184 11.27 6.47 1.95
C VAL A 184 10.38 7.71 1.91
N VAL A 185 9.86 8.15 3.07
CA VAL A 185 9.00 9.34 3.17
C VAL A 185 9.74 10.61 2.76
N GLU A 186 10.97 10.80 3.22
CA GLU A 186 11.77 12.00 2.95
C GLU A 186 12.27 12.05 1.50
N THR A 187 12.59 10.88 0.92
CA THR A 187 13.10 10.81 -0.46
C THR A 187 11.97 10.91 -1.49
N PHE A 188 10.81 10.31 -1.21
CA PHE A 188 9.68 10.23 -2.15
C PHE A 188 8.38 10.79 -1.55
N PRO A 189 8.38 12.04 -1.04
CA PRO A 189 7.26 12.57 -0.25
C PRO A 189 5.93 12.62 -0.99
N ASP A 190 5.94 12.64 -2.32
CA ASP A 190 4.75 12.70 -3.17
C ASP A 190 4.25 11.32 -3.64
N ARG A 191 4.94 10.24 -3.28
CA ARG A 191 4.65 8.88 -3.75
C ARG A 191 4.63 7.84 -2.62
N VAL A 192 4.26 8.29 -1.42
CA VAL A 192 4.13 7.44 -0.23
C VAL A 192 2.71 7.46 0.30
N LEU A 193 2.33 6.32 0.87
CA LEU A 193 1.04 6.08 1.50
C LEU A 193 1.29 5.43 2.87
N TRP A 194 0.36 5.60 3.80
CA TRP A 194 0.38 4.93 5.09
C TRP A 194 -0.84 4.00 5.25
N GLY A 195 -0.72 3.00 6.12
CA GLY A 195 -1.82 2.13 6.49
C GLY A 195 -1.49 1.25 7.69
N THR A 196 -2.51 0.78 8.39
CA THR A 196 -2.38 -0.09 9.57
C THR A 196 -2.06 -1.53 9.24
N ASP A 197 -2.44 -2.02 8.06
CA ASP A 197 -2.48 -3.45 7.70
C ASP A 197 -3.47 -4.27 8.58
N TRP A 198 -4.43 -3.58 9.22
CA TRP A 198 -5.49 -4.27 9.97
C TRP A 198 -6.25 -5.27 9.07
N PRO A 199 -6.57 -6.46 9.54
CA PRO A 199 -6.54 -7.00 10.90
C PRO A 199 -5.25 -7.77 11.26
N HIS A 200 -4.10 -7.46 10.69
CA HIS A 200 -2.80 -8.05 10.97
C HIS A 200 -2.75 -9.57 10.78
N PRO A 201 -3.20 -10.08 9.62
CA PRO A 201 -3.31 -11.53 9.40
C PRO A 201 -1.94 -12.20 9.52
N ASN A 202 -1.92 -13.43 10.07
CA ASN A 202 -0.72 -14.25 10.23
C ASN A 202 0.34 -13.74 11.24
N LEU A 203 0.08 -12.69 12.03
CA LEU A 203 0.90 -12.38 13.20
C LEU A 203 0.57 -13.39 14.32
N LYS A 204 1.60 -14.10 14.80
CA LYS A 204 1.43 -15.14 15.81
C LYS A 204 1.99 -14.76 17.18
N ASN A 205 2.93 -13.81 17.19
CA ASN A 205 3.71 -13.50 18.39
C ASN A 205 3.08 -12.36 19.22
N HIS A 206 2.39 -11.45 18.58
CA HIS A 206 1.67 -10.36 19.23
C HIS A 206 0.58 -9.81 18.32
N MET A 207 -0.43 -9.16 18.89
CA MET A 207 -1.40 -8.36 18.16
C MET A 207 -0.99 -6.90 18.32
N PRO A 208 -0.71 -6.18 17.21
CA PRO A 208 -0.37 -4.77 17.29
C PRO A 208 -1.52 -3.94 17.87
N ASP A 209 -1.17 -2.88 18.57
CA ASP A 209 -2.09 -1.79 18.90
C ASP A 209 -2.09 -0.79 17.74
N ASP A 210 -3.22 -0.65 17.04
CA ASP A 210 -3.35 0.28 15.92
C ASP A 210 -3.15 1.74 16.33
N GLY A 211 -3.40 2.11 17.59
CA GLY A 211 -3.07 3.43 18.14
C GLY A 211 -1.57 3.69 18.11
N LEU A 212 -0.75 2.71 18.52
CA LEU A 212 0.71 2.80 18.43
C LEU A 212 1.20 2.86 16.98
N LEU A 213 0.49 2.25 16.02
CA LEU A 213 0.80 2.41 14.60
C LEU A 213 0.51 3.84 14.11
N VAL A 214 -0.53 4.50 14.64
CA VAL A 214 -0.78 5.93 14.39
C VAL A 214 0.33 6.78 15.01
N ASP A 215 0.76 6.50 16.22
CA ASP A 215 1.86 7.22 16.91
C ASP A 215 3.22 7.03 16.20
N PHE A 216 3.35 6.02 15.34
CA PHE A 216 4.52 5.83 14.49
C PHE A 216 4.62 6.89 13.38
N ILE A 217 3.50 7.48 12.94
CA ILE A 217 3.46 8.44 11.83
C ILE A 217 4.39 9.65 12.05
N PRO A 218 4.35 10.38 13.17
CA PRO A 218 5.24 11.52 13.39
C PRO A 218 6.72 11.12 13.50
N GLN A 219 7.02 9.85 13.72
CA GLN A 219 8.39 9.35 13.75
C GLN A 219 8.99 9.15 12.35
N ILE A 220 8.16 8.89 11.35
CA ILE A 220 8.57 8.66 9.95
C ILE A 220 8.28 9.86 9.05
N ALA A 221 7.27 10.67 9.36
CA ALA A 221 6.92 11.92 8.69
C ALA A 221 7.09 13.07 9.69
N VAL A 222 8.34 13.50 9.87
CA VAL A 222 8.76 14.37 10.98
C VAL A 222 8.30 15.83 10.89
N THR A 223 7.72 16.24 9.77
CA THR A 223 7.16 17.58 9.57
C THR A 223 5.68 17.50 9.23
N GLN A 224 4.94 18.56 9.60
CA GLN A 224 3.52 18.66 9.26
C GLN A 224 3.27 18.55 7.74
N THR A 225 4.16 19.08 6.91
CA THR A 225 4.08 18.97 5.45
C THR A 225 4.19 17.52 4.99
N LEU A 226 5.13 16.74 5.53
CA LEU A 226 5.27 15.32 5.20
C LEU A 226 4.05 14.51 5.66
N GLN A 227 3.53 14.79 6.87
CA GLN A 227 2.31 14.15 7.36
C GLN A 227 1.11 14.47 6.48
N GLN A 228 0.94 15.73 6.07
CA GLN A 228 -0.13 16.15 5.16
C GLN A 228 -0.03 15.43 3.80
N ARG A 229 1.17 15.29 3.25
CA ARG A 229 1.38 14.54 2.00
C ARG A 229 1.04 13.06 2.18
N LEU A 230 1.59 12.43 3.21
CA LEU A 230 1.44 11.01 3.50
C LEU A 230 -0.02 10.62 3.75
N LEU A 231 -0.76 11.42 4.53
CA LEU A 231 -2.09 11.06 5.03
C LEU A 231 -3.25 11.67 4.23
N VAL A 232 -3.02 12.75 3.49
CA VAL A 232 -4.09 13.48 2.81
C VAL A 232 -3.82 13.64 1.32
N THR A 233 -2.75 14.35 0.94
CA THR A 233 -2.53 14.74 -0.47
C THR A 233 -2.34 13.52 -1.37
N ASN A 234 -1.43 12.62 -1.00
CA ASN A 234 -1.12 11.44 -1.80
C ASN A 234 -2.28 10.46 -1.91
N PRO A 235 -2.93 10.03 -0.81
CA PRO A 235 -4.08 9.14 -0.92
C PRO A 235 -5.26 9.78 -1.63
N THR A 236 -5.50 11.10 -1.48
CA THR A 236 -6.55 11.80 -2.25
C THR A 236 -6.25 11.75 -3.74
N ARG A 237 -5.01 12.05 -4.14
CA ARG A 237 -4.60 12.01 -5.55
C ARG A 237 -4.77 10.63 -6.19
N LEU A 238 -4.47 9.57 -5.45
CA LEU A 238 -4.50 8.20 -5.99
C LEU A 238 -5.89 7.56 -5.94
N TYR A 239 -6.64 7.78 -4.86
CA TYR A 239 -7.90 7.07 -4.60
C TYR A 239 -9.16 7.92 -4.79
N TRP A 240 -9.04 9.24 -4.69
CA TRP A 240 -10.13 10.22 -4.89
C TRP A 240 -9.71 11.30 -5.88
N PRO A 241 -9.29 10.95 -7.11
CA PRO A 241 -8.78 11.93 -8.08
C PRO A 241 -9.82 13.00 -8.43
N GLU A 242 -11.10 12.69 -8.31
CA GLU A 242 -12.21 13.63 -8.48
C GLU A 242 -12.17 14.81 -7.48
N LEU A 243 -11.71 14.57 -6.25
CA LEU A 243 -11.56 15.64 -5.25
C LEU A 243 -10.30 16.47 -5.51
N HIS A 244 -9.22 15.85 -5.97
CA HIS A 244 -7.98 16.53 -6.26
C HIS A 244 -8.11 17.53 -7.42
N SER A 245 -8.97 17.26 -8.40
CA SER A 245 -9.24 18.19 -9.52
C SER A 245 -10.05 19.41 -9.11
N LEU A 246 -10.84 19.34 -8.04
CA LEU A 246 -11.63 20.46 -7.54
C LEU A 246 -10.80 21.49 -6.74
N GLU A 247 -9.64 21.07 -6.21
CA GLU A 247 -8.73 21.94 -5.42
C GLU A 247 -7.77 22.77 -6.29
N ARG A 248 -7.71 22.53 -7.61
CA ARG A 248 -6.97 23.41 -8.53
C ARG A 248 -7.79 24.65 -8.81
N PRO A 249 -7.35 25.86 -8.43
CA PRO A 249 -8.04 27.07 -8.81
C PRO A 249 -8.11 27.14 -10.34
N HIS A 250 -9.32 27.34 -10.88
CA HIS A 250 -9.52 27.67 -12.28
C HIS A 250 -8.84 29.02 -12.56
N GLY A 251 -7.73 28.99 -13.23
CA GLY A 251 -7.20 30.14 -13.95
C GLY A 251 -6.10 30.91 -13.23
N ALA A 252 -4.94 30.89 -13.82
CA ALA A 252 -4.14 32.08 -14.07
C ALA A 252 -3.77 32.07 -15.54
#